data_bf99507b65d697743d21ece261d0621f
#
_entry.id   bf99507b65d697743d21ece261d0621f
#
_cell.length_a   1.000
_cell.length_b   1.000
_cell.length_c   1.000
_cell.angle_alpha   90.00
_cell.angle_beta   90.00
_cell.angle_gamma   90.00
#
_symmetry.space_group_name_H-M   'P 1'
#
loop_
_entity.id
_entity.type
_entity.pdbx_description
1 polymer ?
#
loop_
_entity_poly.entity_id
_entity_poly.type
_entity_poly.pdbx_seq_one_letter_code
_entity_poly.pdbx_strand_id
1 'polypeptide(L)'
;MKFFVDLNSDIGEGYGAYKLGMDEEIMKCVTSVNCACGWHAGDPLIMDKTIKIAKENNVAVGAHPGYPDLLGFGRRKMIVTPEEARAYMLYQLGALDAFAKANGTKLQHMKLHGAFYNMAAVEKDLADAVLDGIEQFDKDIIVMTLSGSYMAKEGKRRGLKVAEEVFADRGYNPDGTLVNRSLPGAFVKDPDEAISRVIKMVKTKKVTAVNGEEIDIAADSICVHGDNPKAIEFVDRIRKSLIADGIEVKSLYEFIK
;
A
#
# COMPACT_ATOMS: atom_id res chain seq x y z
N MET A 1 3.50 7.58 -25.33
CA MET A 1 3.60 6.47 -24.38
C MET A 1 2.35 6.56 -23.50
N LYS A 2 1.66 5.46 -23.22
CA LYS A 2 0.52 5.48 -22.30
C LYS A 2 1.04 5.32 -20.88
N PHE A 3 0.52 6.12 -19.95
CA PHE A 3 0.83 6.02 -18.52
C PHE A 3 -0.33 5.38 -17.79
N PHE A 4 -0.02 4.44 -16.90
CA PHE A 4 -0.97 3.75 -16.05
C PHE A 4 -0.53 3.91 -14.60
N VAL A 5 -1.50 4.02 -13.70
CA VAL A 5 -1.24 4.05 -12.26
C VAL A 5 -2.45 3.53 -11.49
N ASP A 6 -2.20 2.82 -10.42
CA ASP A 6 -3.20 2.43 -9.45
C ASP A 6 -3.29 3.48 -8.33
N LEU A 7 -4.48 3.69 -7.78
CA LEU A 7 -4.69 4.44 -6.54
C LEU A 7 -5.10 3.46 -5.45
N ASN A 8 -4.31 3.37 -4.38
CA ASN A 8 -4.60 2.48 -3.27
C ASN A 8 -4.83 3.24 -1.95
N SER A 9 -5.61 2.66 -1.05
CA SER A 9 -5.79 3.17 0.31
C SER A 9 -5.84 2.03 1.32
N ASP A 10 -5.29 2.29 2.52
CA ASP A 10 -5.36 1.38 3.66
C ASP A 10 -6.74 1.50 4.29
N ILE A 11 -7.42 0.38 4.51
CA ILE A 11 -8.81 0.31 4.99
C ILE A 11 -9.05 -0.89 5.92
N GLY A 12 -10.26 -0.93 6.49
CA GLY A 12 -10.60 -2.01 7.41
C GLY A 12 -9.82 -1.92 8.72
N GLU A 13 -9.32 -0.73 9.05
CA GLU A 13 -8.45 -0.50 10.21
C GLU A 13 -9.21 -0.17 11.49
N GLY A 14 -10.54 -0.27 11.51
CA GLY A 14 -11.33 -0.29 12.74
C GLY A 14 -11.07 -1.54 13.57
N TYR A 15 -11.61 -1.61 14.79
CA TYR A 15 -11.52 -2.80 15.64
C TYR A 15 -12.70 -2.86 16.61
N GLY A 16 -13.48 -3.94 16.58
CA GLY A 16 -14.66 -4.10 17.41
C GLY A 16 -15.68 -2.97 17.22
N ALA A 17 -15.94 -2.23 18.27
CA ALA A 17 -16.85 -1.08 18.23
C ALA A 17 -16.20 0.22 17.70
N TYR A 18 -14.87 0.24 17.54
CA TYR A 18 -14.15 1.42 17.11
C TYR A 18 -14.07 1.49 15.59
N LYS A 19 -14.57 2.59 15.02
CA LYS A 19 -14.45 2.88 13.60
C LYS A 19 -13.24 3.79 13.37
N LEU A 20 -12.48 3.50 12.33
CA LEU A 20 -11.37 4.32 11.87
C LEU A 20 -11.49 4.52 10.35
N GLY A 21 -11.28 5.75 9.88
CA GLY A 21 -11.37 6.07 8.45
C GLY A 21 -12.80 6.20 7.91
N MET A 22 -12.88 6.50 6.63
CA MET A 22 -14.12 6.63 5.84
C MET A 22 -14.07 5.64 4.66
N ASP A 23 -14.06 4.33 5.00
CA ASP A 23 -13.80 3.25 4.05
C ASP A 23 -14.78 3.24 2.86
N GLU A 24 -16.08 3.46 3.13
CA GLU A 24 -17.13 3.44 2.11
C GLU A 24 -17.00 4.62 1.12
N GLU A 25 -16.53 5.76 1.59
CA GLU A 25 -16.32 6.95 0.77
C GLU A 25 -15.04 6.86 -0.07
N ILE A 26 -13.94 6.41 0.54
CA ILE A 26 -12.66 6.31 -0.17
C ILE A 26 -12.69 5.28 -1.29
N MET A 27 -13.43 4.18 -1.12
CA MET A 27 -13.59 3.16 -2.15
C MET A 27 -14.18 3.67 -3.47
N LYS A 28 -14.91 4.79 -3.45
CA LYS A 28 -15.43 5.43 -4.67
C LYS A 28 -14.36 6.17 -5.47
N CYS A 29 -13.20 6.43 -4.85
CA CYS A 29 -12.13 7.25 -5.42
C CYS A 29 -10.89 6.45 -5.82
N VAL A 30 -10.72 5.22 -5.30
CA VAL A 30 -9.53 4.38 -5.51
C VAL A 30 -9.80 3.20 -6.44
N THR A 31 -8.74 2.53 -6.89
CA THR A 31 -8.81 1.34 -7.75
C THR A 31 -8.46 0.06 -7.00
N SER A 32 -7.76 0.20 -5.87
CA SER A 32 -7.45 -0.91 -4.99
C SER A 32 -7.43 -0.47 -3.51
N VAL A 33 -7.56 -1.44 -2.62
CA VAL A 33 -7.55 -1.21 -1.17
C VAL A 33 -6.70 -2.27 -0.48
N ASN A 34 -6.05 -1.85 0.62
CA ASN A 34 -5.24 -2.73 1.46
C ASN A 34 -6.02 -3.00 2.75
N CYS A 35 -6.59 -4.20 2.87
CA CYS A 35 -7.45 -4.57 3.99
C CYS A 35 -6.62 -5.08 5.17
N ALA A 36 -6.77 -4.46 6.34
CA ALA A 36 -6.13 -4.90 7.58
C ALA A 36 -6.49 -6.34 7.93
N CYS A 37 -5.50 -7.10 8.43
CA CYS A 37 -5.60 -8.55 8.62
C CYS A 37 -5.70 -8.97 10.10
N GLY A 38 -6.20 -8.09 10.97
CA GLY A 38 -6.55 -8.41 12.35
C GLY A 38 -5.43 -8.23 13.39
N TRP A 39 -4.20 -7.90 12.99
CA TRP A 39 -3.07 -7.79 13.91
C TRP A 39 -2.72 -6.35 14.33
N HIS A 40 -2.50 -5.47 13.37
CA HIS A 40 -2.31 -4.05 13.70
C HIS A 40 -3.64 -3.31 13.83
N ALA A 41 -4.66 -3.81 13.14
CA ALA A 41 -6.04 -3.32 13.11
C ALA A 41 -6.93 -4.35 12.39
N GLY A 42 -8.24 -4.07 12.34
CA GLY A 42 -9.22 -4.98 11.76
C GLY A 42 -9.59 -6.14 12.69
N ASP A 43 -10.68 -6.78 12.39
CA ASP A 43 -11.15 -8.02 13.02
C ASP A 43 -11.95 -8.84 12.00
N PRO A 44 -12.36 -10.09 12.31
CA PRO A 44 -13.05 -10.93 11.33
C PRO A 44 -14.32 -10.32 10.72
N LEU A 45 -15.11 -9.57 11.47
CA LEU A 45 -16.34 -8.93 10.98
C LEU A 45 -16.00 -7.73 10.06
N ILE A 46 -14.99 -6.96 10.43
CA ILE A 46 -14.51 -5.83 9.63
C ILE A 46 -13.92 -6.34 8.33
N MET A 47 -13.08 -7.39 8.33
CA MET A 47 -12.52 -8.00 7.12
C MET A 47 -13.63 -8.44 6.15
N ASP A 48 -14.63 -9.17 6.64
CA ASP A 48 -15.76 -9.64 5.82
C ASP A 48 -16.55 -8.46 5.22
N LYS A 49 -16.90 -7.47 6.06
CA LYS A 49 -17.60 -6.26 5.62
C LYS A 49 -16.80 -5.48 4.56
N THR A 50 -15.52 -5.27 4.82
CA THR A 50 -14.63 -4.50 3.94
C THR A 50 -14.53 -5.14 2.55
N ILE A 51 -14.36 -6.46 2.48
CA ILE A 51 -14.31 -7.20 1.22
C ILE A 51 -15.64 -7.09 0.44
N LYS A 52 -16.79 -7.19 1.12
CA LYS A 52 -18.10 -7.02 0.48
C LYS A 52 -18.25 -5.65 -0.16
N ILE A 53 -17.91 -4.59 0.58
CA ILE A 53 -18.01 -3.21 0.08
C ILE A 53 -17.04 -2.98 -1.08
N ALA A 54 -15.80 -3.51 -1.01
CA ALA A 54 -14.85 -3.41 -2.10
C ALA A 54 -15.38 -4.08 -3.38
N LYS A 55 -15.95 -5.28 -3.26
CA LYS A 55 -16.57 -6.01 -4.38
C LYS A 55 -17.74 -5.23 -4.99
N GLU A 56 -18.64 -4.66 -4.17
CA GLU A 56 -19.79 -3.87 -4.62
C GLU A 56 -19.34 -2.62 -5.39
N ASN A 57 -18.19 -2.05 -5.06
CA ASN A 57 -17.61 -0.88 -5.73
C ASN A 57 -16.65 -1.23 -6.88
N ASN A 58 -16.47 -2.52 -7.21
CA ASN A 58 -15.49 -2.99 -8.20
C ASN A 58 -14.05 -2.55 -7.90
N VAL A 59 -13.69 -2.47 -6.62
CA VAL A 59 -12.35 -2.13 -6.13
C VAL A 59 -11.57 -3.41 -5.84
N ALA A 60 -10.34 -3.48 -6.31
CA ALA A 60 -9.49 -4.64 -6.09
C ALA A 60 -9.03 -4.71 -4.63
N VAL A 61 -9.03 -5.93 -4.06
CA VAL A 61 -8.67 -6.15 -2.65
C VAL A 61 -7.25 -6.67 -2.54
N GLY A 62 -6.45 -6.04 -1.69
CA GLY A 62 -5.16 -6.53 -1.24
C GLY A 62 -5.14 -6.78 0.26
N ALA A 63 -4.21 -7.63 0.68
CA ALA A 63 -3.95 -7.87 2.09
C ALA A 63 -2.98 -6.82 2.66
N HIS A 64 -3.24 -6.39 3.90
CA HIS A 64 -2.42 -5.41 4.60
C HIS A 64 -1.83 -5.98 5.91
N PRO A 65 -0.88 -6.95 5.80
CA PRO A 65 -0.30 -7.58 6.98
C PRO A 65 0.56 -6.61 7.78
N GLY A 66 0.40 -6.63 9.09
CA GLY A 66 1.21 -5.85 10.03
C GLY A 66 1.84 -6.68 11.13
N TYR A 67 2.62 -6.03 11.98
CA TYR A 67 3.07 -6.64 13.23
C TYR A 67 1.89 -6.87 14.20
N PRO A 68 1.98 -7.83 15.13
CA PRO A 68 0.98 -8.07 16.17
C PRO A 68 1.04 -6.97 17.24
N ASP A 69 0.72 -5.75 16.86
CA ASP A 69 0.87 -4.53 17.66
C ASP A 69 -0.38 -3.65 17.58
N LEU A 70 -1.50 -4.15 18.07
CA LEU A 70 -2.77 -3.44 18.06
C LEU A 70 -2.68 -2.08 18.78
N LEU A 71 -2.01 -2.02 19.95
CA LEU A 71 -1.85 -0.78 20.71
C LEU A 71 -0.97 0.26 20.03
N GLY A 72 0.03 -0.17 19.30
CA GLY A 72 0.93 0.70 18.54
C GLY A 72 0.50 0.88 17.08
N PHE A 73 -0.65 0.30 16.71
CA PHE A 73 -1.16 0.35 15.35
C PHE A 73 -0.13 -0.18 14.33
N GLY A 74 0.64 -1.22 14.69
CA GLY A 74 1.70 -1.77 13.84
C GLY A 74 2.84 -0.80 13.51
N ARG A 75 2.93 0.36 14.18
CA ARG A 75 3.94 1.40 13.87
C ARG A 75 5.18 1.34 14.74
N ARG A 76 5.18 0.50 15.79
CA ARG A 76 6.36 0.26 16.60
C ARG A 76 7.25 -0.79 15.94
N LYS A 77 8.57 -0.55 15.90
CA LYS A 77 9.51 -1.54 15.41
C LYS A 77 9.49 -2.77 16.32
N MET A 78 9.37 -3.95 15.73
CA MET A 78 9.46 -5.23 16.43
C MET A 78 10.60 -6.04 15.84
N ILE A 79 11.42 -6.64 16.71
CA ILE A 79 12.44 -7.59 16.29
C ILE A 79 11.78 -8.94 16.19
N VAL A 80 11.77 -9.50 14.98
CA VAL A 80 11.22 -10.81 14.68
C VAL A 80 12.23 -11.64 13.92
N THR A 81 12.21 -12.94 14.13
CA THR A 81 13.03 -13.86 13.35
C THR A 81 12.50 -14.01 11.93
N PRO A 82 13.33 -14.41 10.96
CA PRO A 82 12.86 -14.71 9.61
C PRO A 82 11.71 -15.74 9.58
N GLU A 83 11.76 -16.75 10.45
CA GLU A 83 10.72 -17.77 10.56
C GLU A 83 9.38 -17.17 11.05
N GLU A 84 9.42 -16.29 12.05
CA GLU A 84 8.23 -15.56 12.52
C GLU A 84 7.68 -14.65 11.42
N ALA A 85 8.51 -13.89 10.74
CA ALA A 85 8.09 -13.00 9.65
C ALA A 85 7.36 -13.77 8.54
N ARG A 86 7.93 -14.91 8.10
CA ARG A 86 7.30 -15.81 7.14
C ARG A 86 5.95 -16.34 7.64
N ALA A 87 5.89 -16.81 8.88
CA ALA A 87 4.65 -17.32 9.48
C ALA A 87 3.59 -16.22 9.63
N TYR A 88 3.99 -14.99 9.95
CA TYR A 88 3.12 -13.82 10.02
C TYR A 88 2.45 -13.53 8.68
N MET A 89 3.19 -13.68 7.59
CA MET A 89 2.64 -13.52 6.24
C MET A 89 1.60 -14.58 5.93
N LEU A 90 1.93 -15.86 6.11
CA LEU A 90 1.03 -16.97 5.82
C LEU A 90 -0.27 -16.88 6.63
N TYR A 91 -0.17 -16.53 7.91
CA TYR A 91 -1.34 -16.40 8.77
C TYR A 91 -2.29 -15.29 8.30
N GLN A 92 -1.76 -14.08 8.06
CA GLN A 92 -2.57 -12.94 7.72
C GLN A 92 -3.14 -13.01 6.30
N LEU A 93 -2.32 -13.45 5.33
CA LEU A 93 -2.78 -13.69 3.96
C LEU A 93 -3.86 -14.78 3.92
N GLY A 94 -3.64 -15.91 4.61
CA GLY A 94 -4.60 -17.00 4.67
C GLY A 94 -5.91 -16.62 5.31
N ALA A 95 -5.86 -15.81 6.38
CA ALA A 95 -7.06 -15.32 7.06
C ALA A 95 -7.91 -14.44 6.11
N LEU A 96 -7.31 -13.45 5.45
CA LEU A 96 -8.04 -12.56 4.55
C LEU A 96 -8.50 -13.27 3.28
N ASP A 97 -7.70 -14.17 2.73
CA ASP A 97 -8.05 -14.95 1.53
C ASP A 97 -9.28 -15.84 1.74
N ALA A 98 -9.45 -16.38 2.96
CA ALA A 98 -10.65 -17.13 3.31
C ALA A 98 -11.93 -16.27 3.17
N PHE A 99 -11.89 -15.02 3.63
CA PHE A 99 -13.00 -14.07 3.47
C PHE A 99 -13.17 -13.64 2.01
N ALA A 100 -12.08 -13.42 1.28
CA ALA A 100 -12.14 -13.10 -0.14
C ALA A 100 -12.85 -14.21 -0.92
N LYS A 101 -12.45 -15.46 -0.75
CA LYS A 101 -13.06 -16.64 -1.37
C LYS A 101 -14.54 -16.80 -0.98
N ALA A 102 -14.87 -16.64 0.30
CA ALA A 102 -16.25 -16.75 0.79
C ALA A 102 -17.17 -15.69 0.15
N ASN A 103 -16.62 -14.52 -0.20
CA ASN A 103 -17.34 -13.45 -0.89
C ASN A 103 -17.23 -13.53 -2.42
N GLY A 104 -16.66 -14.59 -2.99
CA GLY A 104 -16.54 -14.78 -4.45
C GLY A 104 -15.64 -13.74 -5.11
N THR A 105 -14.55 -13.36 -4.45
CA THR A 105 -13.47 -12.54 -4.98
C THR A 105 -12.11 -13.17 -4.66
N LYS A 106 -11.02 -12.52 -5.01
CA LYS A 106 -9.65 -12.96 -4.74
C LYS A 106 -8.78 -11.79 -4.34
N LEU A 107 -7.69 -12.08 -3.64
CA LEU A 107 -6.68 -11.07 -3.34
C LEU A 107 -5.91 -10.71 -4.61
N GLN A 108 -5.75 -9.42 -4.89
CA GLN A 108 -4.94 -8.92 -5.99
C GLN A 108 -3.48 -8.81 -5.59
N HIS A 109 -3.22 -8.23 -4.41
CA HIS A 109 -1.88 -7.89 -3.97
C HIS A 109 -1.75 -8.04 -2.46
N MET A 110 -0.53 -7.96 -1.99
CA MET A 110 -0.21 -7.73 -0.61
C MET A 110 0.65 -6.47 -0.46
N LYS A 111 0.40 -5.72 0.59
CA LYS A 111 1.16 -4.54 1.00
C LYS A 111 1.36 -4.59 2.51
N LEU A 112 2.59 -4.62 2.98
CA LEU A 112 2.88 -4.59 4.42
C LEU A 112 2.40 -3.28 5.06
N HIS A 113 2.02 -3.35 6.34
CA HIS A 113 1.63 -2.17 7.11
C HIS A 113 2.79 -1.59 7.94
N GLY A 114 2.82 -0.28 8.05
CA GLY A 114 3.50 0.48 9.10
C GLY A 114 5.00 0.20 9.27
N ALA A 115 5.41 -0.22 10.47
CA ALA A 115 6.82 -0.50 10.75
C ALA A 115 7.33 -1.70 9.95
N PHE A 116 6.51 -2.72 9.74
CA PHE A 116 6.86 -3.90 8.96
C PHE A 116 7.19 -3.52 7.50
N TYR A 117 6.38 -2.65 6.89
CA TYR A 117 6.64 -2.10 5.56
C TYR A 117 7.99 -1.38 5.45
N ASN A 118 8.25 -0.44 6.38
CA ASN A 118 9.46 0.36 6.34
C ASN A 118 10.72 -0.47 6.65
N MET A 119 10.63 -1.46 7.53
CA MET A 119 11.75 -2.35 7.86
C MET A 119 12.05 -3.29 6.68
N ALA A 120 11.05 -3.95 6.11
CA ALA A 120 11.23 -4.82 4.94
C ALA A 120 11.72 -4.07 3.70
N ALA A 121 11.51 -2.75 3.61
CA ALA A 121 12.06 -1.94 2.52
C ALA A 121 13.60 -1.91 2.50
N VAL A 122 14.27 -2.08 3.66
CA VAL A 122 15.72 -1.92 3.82
C VAL A 122 16.41 -3.14 4.45
N GLU A 123 15.73 -3.92 5.28
CA GLU A 123 16.30 -5.06 5.99
C GLU A 123 16.19 -6.33 5.15
N LYS A 124 17.33 -6.81 4.66
CA LYS A 124 17.43 -7.93 3.73
C LYS A 124 16.75 -9.20 4.25
N ASP A 125 17.16 -9.67 5.43
CA ASP A 125 16.69 -10.96 5.95
C ASP A 125 15.20 -10.94 6.25
N LEU A 126 14.67 -9.78 6.67
CA LEU A 126 13.26 -9.58 6.88
C LEU A 126 12.48 -9.60 5.55
N ALA A 127 12.96 -8.90 4.54
CA ALA A 127 12.35 -8.89 3.22
C ALA A 127 12.34 -10.26 2.57
N ASP A 128 13.46 -10.99 2.66
CA ASP A 128 13.58 -12.35 2.13
C ASP A 128 12.56 -13.29 2.78
N ALA A 129 12.42 -13.24 4.11
CA ALA A 129 11.46 -14.07 4.83
C ALA A 129 10.00 -13.72 4.50
N VAL A 130 9.70 -12.43 4.32
CA VAL A 130 8.37 -11.98 3.85
C VAL A 130 8.08 -12.54 2.46
N LEU A 131 9.04 -12.42 1.53
CA LEU A 131 8.90 -12.94 0.16
C LEU A 131 8.75 -14.46 0.15
N ASP A 132 9.46 -15.19 1.01
CA ASP A 132 9.30 -16.65 1.18
C ASP A 132 7.87 -17.00 1.60
N GLY A 133 7.28 -16.24 2.52
CA GLY A 133 5.89 -16.42 2.94
C GLY A 133 4.89 -16.16 1.80
N ILE A 134 5.15 -15.14 0.99
CA ILE A 134 4.34 -14.81 -0.18
C ILE A 134 4.41 -15.92 -1.24
N GLU A 135 5.61 -16.38 -1.58
CA GLU A 135 5.82 -17.46 -2.55
C GLU A 135 5.15 -18.77 -2.13
N GLN A 136 5.11 -19.06 -0.82
CA GLN A 136 4.43 -20.22 -0.27
C GLN A 136 2.91 -20.07 -0.30
N PHE A 137 2.40 -18.84 -0.17
CA PHE A 137 0.96 -18.58 -0.23
C PHE A 137 0.45 -18.60 -1.66
N ASP A 138 0.96 -17.71 -2.50
CA ASP A 138 0.59 -17.60 -3.92
C ASP A 138 1.64 -16.79 -4.69
N LYS A 139 2.30 -17.42 -5.66
CA LYS A 139 3.31 -16.75 -6.51
C LYS A 139 2.73 -15.74 -7.50
N ASP A 140 1.44 -15.79 -7.73
CA ASP A 140 0.75 -14.91 -8.66
C ASP A 140 0.20 -13.64 -8.00
N ILE A 141 0.20 -13.56 -6.66
CA ILE A 141 -0.19 -12.36 -5.95
C ILE A 141 0.83 -11.23 -6.20
N ILE A 142 0.34 -10.01 -6.42
CA ILE A 142 1.22 -8.85 -6.66
C ILE A 142 1.83 -8.39 -5.33
N VAL A 143 3.14 -8.25 -5.27
CA VAL A 143 3.86 -7.66 -4.14
C VAL A 143 3.88 -6.15 -4.31
N MET A 144 3.06 -5.42 -3.55
CA MET A 144 3.09 -3.95 -3.52
C MET A 144 4.04 -3.50 -2.41
N THR A 145 5.06 -2.73 -2.76
CA THR A 145 6.08 -2.28 -1.82
C THR A 145 6.71 -0.95 -2.25
N LEU A 146 7.43 -0.30 -1.32
CA LEU A 146 8.08 0.98 -1.57
C LEU A 146 8.98 0.94 -2.79
N SER A 147 8.81 1.92 -3.66
CA SER A 147 9.62 2.05 -4.87
C SER A 147 11.11 2.09 -4.57
N GLY A 148 11.88 1.34 -5.35
CA GLY A 148 13.34 1.26 -5.23
C GLY A 148 13.83 0.49 -4.00
N SER A 149 12.95 -0.04 -3.14
CA SER A 149 13.30 -0.79 -1.93
C SER A 149 14.07 -2.09 -2.23
N TYR A 150 14.73 -2.63 -1.20
CA TYR A 150 15.32 -3.98 -1.30
C TYR A 150 14.25 -5.02 -1.66
N MET A 151 13.09 -4.96 -0.98
CA MET A 151 11.98 -5.90 -1.22
C MET A 151 11.48 -5.83 -2.67
N ALA A 152 11.40 -4.63 -3.28
CA ALA A 152 11.01 -4.48 -4.69
C ALA A 152 12.03 -5.12 -5.64
N LYS A 153 13.32 -4.88 -5.41
CA LYS A 153 14.40 -5.44 -6.23
C LYS A 153 14.48 -6.95 -6.10
N GLU A 154 14.40 -7.47 -4.90
CA GLU A 154 14.49 -8.90 -4.62
C GLU A 154 13.25 -9.65 -5.12
N GLY A 155 12.04 -9.09 -4.95
CA GLY A 155 10.81 -9.67 -5.51
C GLY A 155 10.89 -9.83 -7.04
N LYS A 156 11.36 -8.79 -7.74
CA LYS A 156 11.60 -8.85 -9.19
C LYS A 156 12.67 -9.88 -9.55
N ARG A 157 13.77 -9.97 -8.78
CA ARG A 157 14.83 -10.99 -9.00
C ARG A 157 14.30 -12.41 -8.86
N ARG A 158 13.35 -12.64 -7.96
CA ARG A 158 12.68 -13.95 -7.77
C ARG A 158 11.60 -14.24 -8.82
N GLY A 159 11.30 -13.28 -9.70
CA GLY A 159 10.27 -13.42 -10.73
C GLY A 159 8.85 -13.24 -10.23
N LEU A 160 8.67 -12.62 -9.06
CA LEU A 160 7.36 -12.24 -8.54
C LEU A 160 6.82 -11.00 -9.29
N LYS A 161 5.51 -10.87 -9.33
CA LYS A 161 4.84 -9.65 -9.79
C LYS A 161 5.01 -8.57 -8.73
N VAL A 162 5.66 -7.48 -9.07
CA VAL A 162 5.94 -6.38 -8.13
C VAL A 162 5.32 -5.10 -8.64
N ALA A 163 4.54 -4.43 -7.80
CA ALA A 163 4.07 -3.06 -7.99
C ALA A 163 4.85 -2.13 -7.06
N GLU A 164 5.51 -1.14 -7.64
CA GLU A 164 6.26 -0.14 -6.89
C GLU A 164 5.34 0.99 -6.46
N GLU A 165 5.23 1.17 -5.13
CA GLU A 165 4.35 2.16 -4.52
C GLU A 165 5.07 3.47 -4.24
N VAL A 166 4.33 4.57 -4.46
CA VAL A 166 4.70 5.93 -4.05
C VAL A 166 3.60 6.55 -3.19
N PHE A 167 3.94 7.62 -2.48
CA PHE A 167 3.05 8.33 -1.57
C PHE A 167 2.85 9.77 -2.03
N ALA A 168 1.59 10.18 -2.14
CA ALA A 168 1.23 11.54 -2.55
C ALA A 168 1.69 12.59 -1.53
N ASP A 169 1.55 12.28 -0.24
CA ASP A 169 1.70 13.20 0.89
C ASP A 169 2.99 13.01 1.71
N ARG A 170 3.91 12.13 1.28
CA ARG A 170 5.12 11.80 2.04
C ARG A 170 6.40 12.37 1.43
N GLY A 171 7.32 12.82 2.30
CA GLY A 171 8.69 13.17 1.93
C GLY A 171 9.58 11.95 1.73
N TYR A 172 10.57 12.08 0.86
CA TYR A 172 11.56 11.06 0.54
C TYR A 172 12.96 11.50 0.96
N ASN A 173 13.73 10.57 1.50
CA ASN A 173 15.17 10.74 1.70
C ASN A 173 15.91 10.53 0.36
N PRO A 174 17.19 10.96 0.25
CA PRO A 174 17.99 10.74 -0.97
C PRO A 174 18.18 9.27 -1.37
N ASP A 175 18.07 8.35 -0.42
CA ASP A 175 18.14 6.90 -0.65
C ASP A 175 16.80 6.26 -1.09
N GLY A 176 15.75 7.08 -1.26
CA GLY A 176 14.41 6.63 -1.65
C GLY A 176 13.53 6.15 -0.48
N THR A 177 14.04 6.11 0.74
CA THR A 177 13.21 5.79 1.91
C THR A 177 12.30 6.96 2.30
N LEU A 178 11.20 6.66 3.00
CA LEU A 178 10.31 7.70 3.51
C LEU A 178 10.93 8.43 4.71
N VAL A 179 10.80 9.74 4.74
CA VAL A 179 11.20 10.55 5.89
C VAL A 179 10.41 10.11 7.12
N ASN A 180 11.09 9.96 8.26
CA ASN A 180 10.42 9.58 9.51
C ASN A 180 9.33 10.60 9.85
N ARG A 181 8.14 10.11 10.24
CA ARG A 181 6.94 10.92 10.49
C ARG A 181 7.15 12.04 11.53
N SER A 182 8.10 11.88 12.46
CA SER A 182 8.43 12.87 13.50
C SER A 182 9.38 13.99 13.01
N LEU A 183 9.95 13.86 11.81
CA LEU A 183 10.94 14.82 11.32
C LEU A 183 10.30 15.86 10.38
N PRO A 184 10.91 17.07 10.29
CA PRO A 184 10.55 18.05 9.27
C PRO A 184 10.66 17.45 7.86
N GLY A 185 9.74 17.87 6.96
CA GLY A 185 9.71 17.34 5.58
C GLY A 185 9.05 15.98 5.43
N ALA A 186 8.57 15.34 6.52
CA ALA A 186 7.91 14.04 6.45
C ALA A 186 6.60 14.06 5.65
N PHE A 187 5.93 15.22 5.57
CA PHE A 187 4.64 15.37 4.90
C PHE A 187 4.61 16.56 3.97
N VAL A 188 4.04 16.37 2.79
CA VAL A 188 3.63 17.44 1.87
C VAL A 188 2.23 17.89 2.29
N LYS A 189 2.11 19.15 2.71
CA LYS A 189 0.87 19.69 3.28
C LYS A 189 -0.01 20.40 2.25
N ASP A 190 0.59 20.90 1.18
CA ASP A 190 -0.13 21.59 0.12
C ASP A 190 -0.71 20.55 -0.86
N PRO A 191 -2.05 20.51 -1.04
CA PRO A 191 -2.69 19.59 -1.97
C PRO A 191 -2.27 19.78 -3.42
N ASP A 192 -2.01 21.00 -3.87
CA ASP A 192 -1.63 21.28 -5.26
C ASP A 192 -0.18 20.85 -5.53
N GLU A 193 0.71 21.04 -4.56
CA GLU A 193 2.05 20.49 -4.59
C GLU A 193 2.02 18.95 -4.67
N ALA A 194 1.23 18.31 -3.81
CA ALA A 194 1.12 16.85 -3.80
C ALA A 194 0.59 16.29 -5.13
N ILE A 195 -0.43 16.93 -5.73
CA ILE A 195 -0.97 16.57 -7.05
C ILE A 195 0.10 16.69 -8.14
N SER A 196 0.78 17.85 -8.20
CA SER A 196 1.84 18.10 -9.18
C SER A 196 2.96 17.06 -9.07
N ARG A 197 3.27 16.70 -7.83
CA ARG A 197 4.31 15.73 -7.48
C ARG A 197 3.99 14.33 -7.94
N VAL A 198 2.77 13.83 -7.74
CA VAL A 198 2.39 12.48 -8.21
C VAL A 198 2.34 12.41 -9.73
N ILE A 199 1.86 13.45 -10.42
CA ILE A 199 1.91 13.53 -11.88
C ILE A 199 3.36 13.45 -12.38
N LYS A 200 4.28 14.21 -11.75
CA LYS A 200 5.71 14.16 -12.05
C LYS A 200 6.26 12.75 -11.85
N MET A 201 6.00 12.09 -10.71
CA MET A 201 6.47 10.73 -10.42
C MET A 201 6.05 9.75 -11.52
N VAL A 202 4.78 9.76 -11.94
CA VAL A 202 4.27 8.86 -12.96
C VAL A 202 4.90 9.13 -14.33
N LYS A 203 5.02 10.40 -14.73
CA LYS A 203 5.47 10.76 -16.09
C LYS A 203 6.99 10.73 -16.24
N THR A 204 7.72 11.19 -15.24
CA THR A 204 9.17 11.37 -15.34
C THR A 204 9.97 10.31 -14.60
N LYS A 205 9.29 9.49 -13.78
CA LYS A 205 9.93 8.52 -12.88
C LYS A 205 10.95 9.16 -11.93
N LYS A 206 10.64 10.38 -11.46
CA LYS A 206 11.50 11.14 -10.55
C LYS A 206 10.69 11.80 -9.44
N VAL A 207 11.33 11.94 -8.28
CA VAL A 207 10.82 12.72 -7.16
C VAL A 207 11.95 13.54 -6.54
N THR A 208 11.61 14.72 -6.02
CA THR A 208 12.56 15.57 -5.30
C THR A 208 12.63 15.11 -3.84
N ALA A 209 13.80 14.72 -3.37
CA ALA A 209 14.06 14.35 -1.98
C ALA A 209 14.13 15.60 -1.09
N VAL A 210 14.09 15.41 0.25
CA VAL A 210 14.07 16.52 1.22
C VAL A 210 15.32 17.40 1.20
N ASN A 211 16.42 16.91 0.65
CA ASN A 211 17.66 17.69 0.45
C ASN A 211 17.70 18.44 -0.90
N GLY A 212 16.64 18.35 -1.72
CA GLY A 212 16.54 18.96 -3.04
C GLY A 212 17.05 18.13 -4.21
N GLU A 213 17.61 16.94 -3.97
CA GLU A 213 18.07 16.05 -5.04
C GLU A 213 16.91 15.38 -5.76
N GLU A 214 17.04 15.20 -7.07
CA GLU A 214 16.13 14.38 -7.89
C GLU A 214 16.58 12.93 -7.83
N ILE A 215 15.70 12.06 -7.30
CA ILE A 215 15.94 10.61 -7.23
C ILE A 215 15.01 9.87 -8.19
N ASP A 216 15.46 8.73 -8.69
CA ASP A 216 14.66 7.84 -9.52
C ASP A 216 13.61 7.12 -8.68
N ILE A 217 12.38 7.03 -9.21
CA ILE A 217 11.25 6.35 -8.57
C ILE A 217 10.36 5.71 -9.62
N ALA A 218 9.80 4.55 -9.34
CA ALA A 218 8.75 3.94 -10.15
C ALA A 218 7.41 4.13 -9.42
N ALA A 219 6.37 4.51 -10.14
CA ALA A 219 5.05 4.79 -9.58
C ALA A 219 4.01 3.91 -10.28
N ASP A 220 3.91 2.65 -9.84
CA ASP A 220 2.88 1.73 -10.31
C ASP A 220 1.59 1.92 -9.50
N SER A 221 1.70 2.27 -8.22
CA SER A 221 0.57 2.60 -7.36
C SER A 221 0.87 3.83 -6.51
N ILE A 222 -0.14 4.66 -6.28
CA ILE A 222 -0.07 5.84 -5.40
C ILE A 222 -0.90 5.57 -4.16
N CYS A 223 -0.27 5.58 -3.00
CA CYS A 223 -0.97 5.50 -1.71
C CYS A 223 -1.62 6.84 -1.38
N VAL A 224 -2.89 6.77 -1.01
CA VAL A 224 -3.70 7.89 -0.54
C VAL A 224 -4.43 7.49 0.74
N HIS A 225 -4.77 8.49 1.57
CA HIS A 225 -5.43 8.25 2.85
C HIS A 225 -6.83 8.87 2.85
N GLY A 226 -7.78 8.22 3.54
CA GLY A 226 -9.19 8.61 3.60
C GLY A 226 -9.67 8.88 5.03
N ASP A 227 -8.85 9.50 5.89
CA ASP A 227 -9.10 9.60 7.33
C ASP A 227 -10.21 10.60 7.70
N ASN A 228 -10.59 11.49 6.79
CA ASN A 228 -11.59 12.54 7.02
C ASN A 228 -12.14 13.08 5.68
N PRO A 229 -13.24 13.88 5.70
CA PRO A 229 -13.86 14.38 4.47
C PRO A 229 -12.92 15.17 3.54
N LYS A 230 -11.98 15.96 4.11
CA LYS A 230 -11.00 16.70 3.30
C LYS A 230 -10.01 15.77 2.60
N ALA A 231 -9.66 14.65 3.25
CA ALA A 231 -8.81 13.63 2.64
C ALA A 231 -9.52 12.98 1.45
N ILE A 232 -10.81 12.65 1.56
CA ILE A 232 -11.60 12.11 0.45
C ILE A 232 -11.66 13.10 -0.73
N GLU A 233 -11.95 14.38 -0.46
CA GLU A 233 -11.93 15.42 -1.49
C GLU A 233 -10.55 15.52 -2.17
N PHE A 234 -9.49 15.43 -1.41
CA PHE A 234 -8.13 15.45 -1.94
C PHE A 234 -7.83 14.25 -2.85
N VAL A 235 -8.26 13.03 -2.46
CA VAL A 235 -8.10 11.83 -3.30
C VAL A 235 -8.87 11.95 -4.61
N ASP A 236 -10.10 12.45 -4.58
CA ASP A 236 -10.90 12.70 -5.78
C ASP A 236 -10.21 13.72 -6.70
N ARG A 237 -9.60 14.77 -6.14
CA ARG A 237 -8.80 15.76 -6.90
C ARG A 237 -7.56 15.12 -7.54
N ILE A 238 -6.81 14.27 -6.80
CA ILE A 238 -5.67 13.53 -7.35
C ILE A 238 -6.14 12.71 -8.57
N ARG A 239 -7.19 11.90 -8.41
CA ARG A 239 -7.73 11.06 -9.48
C ARG A 239 -8.10 11.87 -10.71
N LYS A 240 -8.87 12.95 -10.54
CA LYS A 240 -9.29 13.82 -11.64
C LYS A 240 -8.10 14.47 -12.35
N SER A 241 -7.10 14.92 -11.60
CA SER A 241 -5.91 15.56 -12.14
C SER A 241 -5.03 14.58 -12.93
N LEU A 242 -4.85 13.34 -12.44
CA LEU A 242 -4.16 12.28 -13.18
C LEU A 242 -4.83 12.00 -14.53
N ILE A 243 -6.16 11.85 -14.53
CA ILE A 243 -6.94 11.60 -15.75
C ILE A 243 -6.85 12.79 -16.72
N ALA A 244 -7.00 14.02 -16.22
CA ALA A 244 -6.88 15.23 -17.04
C ALA A 244 -5.50 15.39 -17.68
N ASP A 245 -4.46 14.86 -17.02
CA ASP A 245 -3.08 14.88 -17.50
C ASP A 245 -2.72 13.66 -18.38
N GLY A 246 -3.72 12.87 -18.78
CA GLY A 246 -3.58 11.74 -19.72
C GLY A 246 -3.03 10.46 -19.09
N ILE A 247 -3.14 10.32 -17.76
CA ILE A 247 -2.75 9.10 -17.05
C ILE A 247 -4.02 8.27 -16.81
N GLU A 248 -4.00 7.00 -17.24
CA GLU A 248 -5.10 6.07 -17.00
C GLU A 248 -5.00 5.50 -15.57
N VAL A 249 -6.01 5.75 -14.75
CA VAL A 249 -6.11 5.23 -13.38
C VAL A 249 -6.82 3.89 -13.40
N LYS A 250 -6.08 2.80 -13.11
CA LYS A 250 -6.52 1.41 -13.25
C LYS A 250 -6.01 0.53 -12.11
N SER A 251 -6.69 -0.60 -11.87
CA SER A 251 -6.19 -1.59 -10.94
C SER A 251 -4.92 -2.30 -11.47
N LEU A 252 -4.09 -2.80 -10.55
CA LEU A 252 -2.79 -3.40 -10.90
C LEU A 252 -2.92 -4.60 -11.84
N TYR A 253 -3.97 -5.41 -11.75
CA TYR A 253 -4.18 -6.55 -12.64
C TYR A 253 -4.25 -6.18 -14.13
N GLU A 254 -4.57 -4.92 -14.45
CA GLU A 254 -4.73 -4.48 -15.81
C GLU A 254 -3.39 -4.20 -16.50
N PHE A 255 -2.30 -3.98 -15.72
CA PHE A 255 -1.00 -3.60 -16.30
C PHE A 255 0.23 -4.22 -15.65
N ILE A 256 0.17 -4.77 -14.44
CA ILE A 256 1.25 -5.56 -13.82
C ILE A 256 1.11 -7.02 -14.29
N LYS A 257 2.15 -7.53 -14.97
CA LYS A 257 2.16 -8.86 -15.60
C LYS A 257 3.20 -9.78 -14.96
#